data_5bb4356adbfe7f51863500f8734e8c0a
#
_entry.id   5bb4356adbfe7f51863500f8734e8c0a
#
_cell.length_a   1.000
_cell.length_b   1.000
_cell.length_c   1.000
_cell.angle_alpha   90.00
_cell.angle_beta   90.00
_cell.angle_gamma   90.00
#
_symmetry.space_group_name_H-M   'P 1'
#
loop_
_entity.id
_entity.type
_entity.pdbx_description
1 polymer ?
#
loop_
_entity_poly.entity_id
_entity_poly.type
_entity_poly.pdbx_seq_one_letter_code
_entity_poly.pdbx_strand_id
1 'polypeptide(L)'
;MKTRAFFMGIFILMGLSLFLFLARAAMSPATCGLPPQEQLTPTVIKGFISQMKEQLEKDNSQFPELILRLEKYTSNLDSSAYRAVLSSMIAEMYQNQYRQDRWKIDQRTELGDYVPDDIREWTTGLFERKIGEQLALSLKPEDLLRQTSLVAYQEILDTKDYTESLYPSLYDFLMDRAIRIQPSVSLYDQWLLSLNERHLRELYVDVALKRLAFLNSQGELDDERYWSDLLGLEATNSGSLALIPVYLAQIDHLNGQEWRVEPEERDSVIARRYGIIQKAVRQFPDEPRANELRNQLMTMENPTIHVNHNWQVYPGESLDLRIEYKNTPKLVVRLYESLANPEDRMIYNQEDKKKYRGKLVDEATFEMFSP
;
A
#
# COMPACT_ATOMS: atom_id res chain seq x y z
N MET A 1 30.00 -8.12 -17.29
CA MET A 1 28.73 -8.88 -17.33
C MET A 1 28.69 -9.92 -16.20
N LYS A 2 28.68 -9.53 -14.92
CA LYS A 2 28.57 -10.48 -13.79
C LYS A 2 27.89 -9.86 -12.54
N THR A 3 27.00 -8.89 -12.70
CA THR A 3 26.38 -8.16 -11.57
C THR A 3 24.84 -8.10 -11.60
N ARG A 4 24.16 -8.90 -12.42
CA ARG A 4 22.68 -8.94 -12.50
C ARG A 4 22.01 -10.18 -11.88
N ALA A 5 22.77 -11.15 -11.39
CA ALA A 5 22.21 -12.38 -10.81
C ALA A 5 21.95 -12.32 -9.30
N PHE A 6 22.38 -11.25 -8.61
CA PHE A 6 22.32 -11.17 -7.14
C PHE A 6 21.02 -10.51 -6.59
N PHE A 7 20.27 -9.81 -7.42
CA PHE A 7 19.06 -9.10 -6.97
C PHE A 7 17.75 -9.88 -7.10
N MET A 8 17.73 -11.00 -7.81
CA MET A 8 16.50 -11.78 -8.04
C MET A 8 16.17 -12.81 -6.95
N GLY A 9 17.13 -13.13 -6.08
CA GLY A 9 16.94 -14.09 -4.98
C GLY A 9 16.29 -13.51 -3.70
N ILE A 10 16.28 -12.18 -3.56
CA ILE A 10 15.84 -11.51 -2.31
C ILE A 10 14.32 -11.28 -2.27
N PHE A 11 13.63 -11.19 -3.39
CA PHE A 11 12.19 -10.93 -3.43
C PHE A 11 11.28 -12.13 -3.12
N ILE A 12 11.77 -13.37 -3.23
CA ILE A 12 11.03 -14.59 -2.84
C ILE A 12 10.96 -14.73 -1.30
N LEU A 13 11.88 -14.13 -0.59
CA LEU A 13 11.97 -14.19 0.88
C LEU A 13 11.18 -13.12 1.62
N MET A 14 10.72 -12.04 0.95
CA MET A 14 10.03 -10.93 1.63
C MET A 14 8.56 -11.18 1.95
N GLY A 15 7.88 -12.13 1.31
CA GLY A 15 6.52 -12.53 1.69
C GLY A 15 6.47 -13.53 2.85
N LEU A 16 7.60 -14.15 3.16
CA LEU A 16 7.75 -15.15 4.22
C LEU A 16 8.69 -14.71 5.35
N SER A 17 9.28 -13.53 5.27
CA SER A 17 10.30 -13.10 6.21
C SER A 17 9.69 -12.36 7.40
N LEU A 18 9.43 -13.04 8.47
CA LEU A 18 9.82 -12.64 9.81
C LEU A 18 9.35 -13.64 10.86
N PHE A 19 10.06 -14.75 11.01
CA PHE A 19 9.96 -15.54 12.22
C PHE A 19 11.29 -16.22 12.49
N LEU A 20 12.11 -15.61 13.29
CA LEU A 20 13.23 -16.23 13.95
C LEU A 20 13.15 -15.85 15.43
N PHE A 21 12.82 -16.78 16.30
CA PHE A 21 13.60 -17.19 17.47
C PHE A 21 12.82 -18.17 18.35
N LEU A 22 13.51 -19.28 18.70
CA LEU A 22 13.28 -20.21 19.80
C LEU A 22 12.14 -21.24 19.71
N ALA A 23 12.51 -22.44 19.27
CA ALA A 23 12.27 -23.68 20.02
C ALA A 23 13.05 -24.82 19.34
N ARG A 24 14.25 -25.13 19.85
CA ARG A 24 14.92 -26.41 19.61
C ARG A 24 14.19 -27.49 20.42
N ALA A 25 13.19 -28.11 19.83
CA ALA A 25 12.76 -29.44 20.22
C ALA A 25 13.31 -30.41 19.17
N ALA A 26 14.18 -31.29 19.58
CA ALA A 26 14.84 -32.28 18.76
C ALA A 26 13.79 -33.23 18.12
N MET A 27 13.51 -33.03 16.85
CA MET A 27 12.88 -34.03 16.00
C MET A 27 13.89 -34.48 14.95
N SER A 28 14.02 -35.80 14.78
CA SER A 28 14.96 -36.52 13.94
C SER A 28 14.87 -36.08 12.46
N PRO A 29 15.97 -36.00 11.69
CA PRO A 29 16.01 -35.42 10.36
C PRO A 29 15.50 -36.32 9.22
N ALA A 30 14.70 -37.32 9.50
CA ALA A 30 14.21 -38.24 8.48
C ALA A 30 12.68 -38.22 8.47
N THR A 31 12.11 -37.60 7.48
CA THR A 31 10.69 -37.42 7.16
C THR A 31 10.11 -36.11 7.69
N CYS A 32 10.00 -35.13 6.81
CA CYS A 32 9.09 -33.99 6.99
C CYS A 32 7.65 -34.54 6.95
N GLY A 33 7.26 -35.27 8.01
CA GLY A 33 5.93 -35.82 8.20
C GLY A 33 5.01 -34.69 8.62
N LEU A 34 3.98 -34.45 7.83
CA LEU A 34 2.89 -33.56 8.19
C LEU A 34 2.26 -34.10 9.50
N PRO A 35 2.01 -33.23 10.51
CA PRO A 35 1.51 -33.68 11.80
C PRO A 35 0.10 -34.28 11.65
N PRO A 36 -0.27 -35.31 12.45
CA PRO A 36 -1.65 -35.77 12.49
C PRO A 36 -2.60 -34.64 12.87
N GLN A 37 -3.82 -34.65 12.34
CA GLN A 37 -4.81 -33.59 12.57
C GLN A 37 -5.06 -33.30 14.06
N GLU A 38 -5.10 -34.34 14.87
CA GLU A 38 -5.36 -34.25 16.34
C GLU A 38 -4.24 -33.48 17.07
N GLN A 39 -3.09 -33.32 16.47
CA GLN A 39 -1.94 -32.60 17.01
C GLN A 39 -1.77 -31.19 16.48
N LEU A 40 -2.70 -30.73 15.63
CA LEU A 40 -2.60 -29.40 15.04
C LEU A 40 -2.78 -28.32 16.12
N THR A 41 -1.72 -27.58 16.35
CA THR A 41 -1.69 -26.36 17.15
C THR A 41 -0.93 -25.27 16.36
N PRO A 42 -1.09 -23.99 16.71
CA PRO A 42 -0.30 -22.92 16.09
C PRO A 42 1.21 -23.20 16.14
N THR A 43 1.72 -23.67 17.24
CA THR A 43 3.15 -23.99 17.43
C THR A 43 3.61 -25.13 16.52
N VAL A 44 2.80 -26.17 16.34
CA VAL A 44 3.11 -27.31 15.45
C VAL A 44 3.12 -26.87 13.99
N ILE A 45 2.14 -26.05 13.56
CA ILE A 45 2.09 -25.48 12.21
C ILE A 45 3.30 -24.57 11.96
N LYS A 46 3.66 -23.74 12.94
CA LYS A 46 4.86 -22.89 12.87
C LYS A 46 6.13 -23.72 12.66
N GLY A 47 6.29 -24.78 13.43
CA GLY A 47 7.41 -25.72 13.30
C GLY A 47 7.48 -26.33 11.88
N PHE A 48 6.34 -26.78 11.37
CA PHE A 48 6.21 -27.30 10.02
C PHE A 48 6.59 -26.25 8.94
N ILE A 49 6.07 -25.03 9.04
CA ILE A 49 6.42 -23.93 8.12
C ILE A 49 7.93 -23.65 8.15
N SER A 50 8.54 -23.65 9.35
CA SER A 50 9.98 -23.42 9.51
C SER A 50 10.81 -24.53 8.84
N GLN A 51 10.39 -25.78 8.99
CA GLN A 51 11.05 -26.91 8.32
C GLN A 51 10.92 -26.84 6.80
N MET A 52 9.74 -26.47 6.28
CA MET A 52 9.54 -26.24 4.85
C MET A 52 10.48 -25.17 4.31
N LYS A 53 10.62 -24.06 5.01
CA LYS A 53 11.55 -22.98 4.62
C LYS A 53 12.99 -23.46 4.58
N GLU A 54 13.44 -24.17 5.61
CA GLU A 54 14.79 -24.71 5.66
C GLU A 54 15.07 -25.70 4.51
N GLN A 55 14.10 -26.52 4.13
CA GLN A 55 14.22 -27.41 2.96
C GLN A 55 14.33 -26.64 1.66
N LEU A 56 13.50 -25.59 1.48
CA LEU A 56 13.51 -24.75 0.28
C LEU A 56 14.78 -23.91 0.16
N GLU A 57 15.36 -23.47 1.27
CA GLU A 57 16.67 -22.79 1.27
C GLU A 57 17.80 -23.73 0.80
N LYS A 58 17.70 -25.02 1.09
CA LYS A 58 18.67 -26.03 0.64
C LYS A 58 18.46 -26.44 -0.82
N ASP A 59 17.22 -26.61 -1.24
CA ASP A 59 16.84 -27.05 -2.59
C ASP A 59 15.47 -26.50 -2.99
N ASN A 60 15.49 -25.35 -3.68
CA ASN A 60 14.28 -24.69 -4.17
C ASN A 60 13.57 -25.47 -5.29
N SER A 61 14.22 -26.45 -5.91
CA SER A 61 13.60 -27.27 -6.96
C SER A 61 12.46 -28.14 -6.44
N GLN A 62 12.40 -28.39 -5.13
CA GLN A 62 11.36 -29.17 -4.46
C GLN A 62 10.07 -28.37 -4.19
N PHE A 63 10.06 -27.06 -4.44
CA PHE A 63 8.90 -26.20 -4.14
C PHE A 63 7.59 -26.67 -4.79
N PRO A 64 7.55 -27.06 -6.08
CA PRO A 64 6.34 -27.57 -6.71
C PRO A 64 5.77 -28.83 -6.04
N GLU A 65 6.62 -29.80 -5.71
CA GLU A 65 6.21 -31.03 -5.05
C GLU A 65 5.69 -30.77 -3.62
N LEU A 66 6.32 -29.83 -2.95
CA LEU A 66 5.94 -29.45 -1.59
C LEU A 66 4.54 -28.82 -1.55
N ILE A 67 4.20 -27.95 -2.52
CA ILE A 67 2.86 -27.35 -2.61
C ILE A 67 1.80 -28.46 -2.78
N LEU A 68 2.00 -29.37 -3.71
CA LEU A 68 1.06 -30.47 -3.98
C LEU A 68 0.89 -31.39 -2.76
N ARG A 69 1.98 -31.67 -2.04
CA ARG A 69 1.90 -32.44 -0.78
C ARG A 69 1.12 -31.71 0.29
N LEU A 70 1.30 -30.39 0.44
CA LEU A 70 0.58 -29.57 1.37
C LEU A 70 -0.91 -29.48 1.01
N GLU A 71 -1.23 -29.33 -0.27
CA GLU A 71 -2.62 -29.36 -0.76
C GLU A 71 -3.30 -30.70 -0.41
N LYS A 72 -2.65 -31.81 -0.74
CA LYS A 72 -3.16 -33.14 -0.41
C LYS A 72 -3.37 -33.37 1.08
N TYR A 73 -2.44 -32.90 1.91
CA TYR A 73 -2.61 -32.95 3.38
C TYR A 73 -3.80 -32.11 3.82
N THR A 74 -3.87 -30.85 3.38
CA THR A 74 -4.90 -29.90 3.77
C THR A 74 -6.29 -30.35 3.32
N SER A 75 -6.41 -31.01 2.16
CA SER A 75 -7.69 -31.56 1.68
C SER A 75 -8.25 -32.69 2.56
N ASN A 76 -7.37 -33.40 3.27
CA ASN A 76 -7.76 -34.47 4.20
C ASN A 76 -8.06 -33.99 5.62
N LEU A 77 -7.85 -32.71 5.91
CA LEU A 77 -8.21 -32.14 7.21
C LEU A 77 -9.71 -31.89 7.30
N ASP A 78 -10.26 -32.08 8.50
CA ASP A 78 -11.61 -31.61 8.79
C ASP A 78 -11.74 -30.10 8.61
N SER A 79 -12.97 -29.65 8.40
CA SER A 79 -13.28 -28.24 8.27
C SER A 79 -12.95 -27.51 9.58
N SER A 80 -11.91 -26.70 9.57
CA SER A 80 -11.36 -26.03 10.75
C SER A 80 -10.65 -24.71 10.39
N ALA A 81 -10.36 -23.89 11.38
CA ALA A 81 -9.57 -22.68 11.19
C ALA A 81 -8.14 -23.00 10.68
N TYR A 82 -7.55 -24.13 11.08
CA TYR A 82 -6.25 -24.55 10.57
C TYR A 82 -6.28 -24.89 9.09
N ARG A 83 -7.34 -25.60 8.63
CA ARG A 83 -7.54 -25.87 7.21
C ARG A 83 -7.65 -24.56 6.42
N ALA A 84 -8.41 -23.61 6.92
CA ALA A 84 -8.59 -22.29 6.28
C ALA A 84 -7.24 -21.56 6.14
N VAL A 85 -6.44 -21.49 7.22
CA VAL A 85 -5.12 -20.86 7.21
C VAL A 85 -4.18 -21.54 6.22
N LEU A 86 -4.10 -22.88 6.23
CA LEU A 86 -3.25 -23.63 5.30
C LEU A 86 -3.70 -23.46 3.86
N SER A 87 -5.01 -23.47 3.58
CA SER A 87 -5.53 -23.19 2.23
C SER A 87 -5.14 -21.78 1.74
N SER A 88 -5.21 -20.76 2.59
CA SER A 88 -4.72 -19.42 2.25
C SER A 88 -3.22 -19.40 1.93
N MET A 89 -2.42 -20.16 2.67
CA MET A 89 -0.99 -20.28 2.38
C MET A 89 -0.73 -20.99 1.05
N ILE A 90 -1.46 -22.06 0.75
CA ILE A 90 -1.34 -22.79 -0.53
C ILE A 90 -1.70 -21.86 -1.70
N ALA A 91 -2.78 -21.06 -1.57
CA ALA A 91 -3.16 -20.09 -2.59
C ALA A 91 -2.03 -19.10 -2.88
N GLU A 92 -1.38 -18.57 -1.83
CA GLU A 92 -0.23 -17.68 -1.99
C GLU A 92 0.98 -18.39 -2.61
N MET A 93 1.23 -19.65 -2.24
CA MET A 93 2.31 -20.43 -2.82
C MET A 93 2.08 -20.68 -4.32
N TYR A 94 0.85 -20.99 -4.75
CA TYR A 94 0.49 -21.10 -6.17
C TYR A 94 0.66 -19.76 -6.89
N GLN A 95 0.22 -18.67 -6.30
CA GLN A 95 0.38 -17.34 -6.87
C GLN A 95 1.87 -16.96 -7.04
N ASN A 96 2.70 -17.30 -6.07
CA ASN A 96 4.13 -17.03 -6.14
C ASN A 96 4.81 -17.88 -7.23
N GLN A 97 4.44 -19.17 -7.36
CA GLN A 97 4.94 -20.02 -8.44
C GLN A 97 4.54 -19.49 -9.82
N TYR A 98 3.28 -19.07 -9.97
CA TYR A 98 2.81 -18.44 -11.20
C TYR A 98 3.58 -17.16 -11.54
N ARG A 99 3.74 -16.24 -10.57
CA ARG A 99 4.45 -14.98 -10.78
C ARG A 99 5.91 -15.18 -11.16
N GLN A 100 6.57 -16.18 -10.57
CA GLN A 100 7.98 -16.46 -10.81
C GLN A 100 8.26 -16.89 -12.27
N ASP A 101 7.39 -17.70 -12.85
CA ASP A 101 7.54 -18.25 -14.20
C ASP A 101 6.50 -17.70 -15.19
N ARG A 102 5.83 -16.60 -14.87
CA ARG A 102 4.69 -16.03 -15.60
C ARG A 102 4.92 -15.96 -17.10
N TRP A 103 6.07 -15.43 -17.54
CA TRP A 103 6.36 -15.25 -18.96
C TRP A 103 6.43 -16.59 -19.74
N LYS A 104 6.77 -17.69 -19.07
CA LYS A 104 6.76 -19.04 -19.66
C LYS A 104 5.36 -19.65 -19.61
N ILE A 105 4.64 -19.41 -18.51
CA ILE A 105 3.31 -19.96 -18.27
C ILE A 105 2.30 -19.33 -19.23
N ASP A 106 2.34 -18.01 -19.41
CA ASP A 106 1.42 -17.27 -20.30
C ASP A 106 1.54 -17.67 -21.78
N GLN A 107 2.62 -18.38 -22.18
CA GLN A 107 2.80 -18.90 -23.53
C GLN A 107 2.23 -20.32 -23.74
N ARG A 108 1.74 -20.97 -22.67
CA ARG A 108 1.22 -22.33 -22.76
C ARG A 108 -0.22 -22.33 -23.27
N THR A 109 -0.50 -23.34 -24.10
CA THR A 109 -1.86 -23.57 -24.59
C THR A 109 -2.69 -24.22 -23.50
N GLU A 110 -3.91 -23.76 -23.30
CA GLU A 110 -4.86 -24.39 -22.38
C GLU A 110 -5.19 -25.82 -22.82
N LEU A 111 -5.16 -26.74 -21.86
CA LEU A 111 -5.36 -28.18 -22.09
C LEU A 111 -6.79 -28.65 -21.75
N GLY A 112 -7.74 -27.72 -21.63
CA GLY A 112 -9.10 -28.04 -21.21
C GLY A 112 -9.14 -28.51 -19.76
N ASP A 113 -9.80 -29.65 -19.51
CA ASP A 113 -9.97 -30.21 -18.16
C ASP A 113 -8.78 -31.05 -17.67
N TYR A 114 -7.76 -31.25 -18.49
CA TYR A 114 -6.59 -32.01 -18.10
C TYR A 114 -5.75 -31.23 -17.10
N VAL A 115 -5.41 -31.90 -15.99
CA VAL A 115 -4.54 -31.34 -14.93
C VAL A 115 -3.23 -32.15 -14.92
N PRO A 116 -2.11 -31.56 -15.37
CA PRO A 116 -0.81 -32.21 -15.26
C PRO A 116 -0.43 -32.46 -13.79
N ASP A 117 0.24 -33.59 -13.54
CA ASP A 117 0.75 -33.93 -12.20
C ASP A 117 1.87 -32.98 -11.77
N ASP A 118 2.64 -32.44 -12.71
CA ASP A 118 3.70 -31.48 -12.45
C ASP A 118 3.16 -30.05 -12.56
N ILE A 119 3.17 -29.31 -11.46
CA ILE A 119 2.75 -27.90 -11.41
C ILE A 119 3.54 -27.03 -12.41
N ARG A 120 4.76 -27.44 -12.77
CA ARG A 120 5.60 -26.75 -13.76
C ARG A 120 5.03 -26.82 -15.18
N GLU A 121 4.05 -27.67 -15.42
CA GLU A 121 3.34 -27.81 -16.71
C GLU A 121 1.98 -27.10 -16.73
N TRP A 122 1.56 -26.54 -15.59
CA TRP A 122 0.26 -25.88 -15.47
C TRP A 122 0.17 -24.62 -16.32
N THR A 123 -1.02 -24.36 -16.85
CA THR A 123 -1.36 -23.16 -17.63
C THR A 123 -1.83 -22.04 -16.73
N THR A 124 -1.94 -20.83 -17.27
CA THR A 124 -2.47 -19.65 -16.56
C THR A 124 -3.85 -19.93 -15.98
N GLY A 125 -4.79 -20.43 -16.79
CA GLY A 125 -6.15 -20.72 -16.34
C GLY A 125 -6.20 -21.80 -15.27
N LEU A 126 -5.28 -22.80 -15.31
CA LEU A 126 -5.20 -23.81 -14.26
C LEU A 126 -4.68 -23.23 -12.94
N PHE A 127 -3.66 -22.36 -12.96
CA PHE A 127 -3.19 -21.64 -11.77
C PHE A 127 -4.30 -20.78 -11.17
N GLU A 128 -4.98 -19.99 -11.99
CA GLU A 128 -6.08 -19.11 -11.53
C GLU A 128 -7.21 -19.91 -10.88
N ARG A 129 -7.60 -21.03 -11.49
CA ARG A 129 -8.61 -21.94 -10.94
C ARG A 129 -8.17 -22.53 -9.59
N LYS A 130 -6.94 -23.06 -9.52
CA LYS A 130 -6.39 -23.66 -8.30
C LYS A 130 -6.23 -22.65 -7.16
N ILE A 131 -5.79 -21.44 -7.46
CA ILE A 131 -5.74 -20.33 -6.50
C ILE A 131 -7.15 -20.04 -5.99
N GLY A 132 -8.13 -19.87 -6.89
CA GLY A 132 -9.51 -19.61 -6.52
C GLY A 132 -10.13 -20.70 -5.65
N GLU A 133 -9.89 -22.00 -5.97
CA GLU A 133 -10.32 -23.13 -5.14
C GLU A 133 -9.76 -23.04 -3.71
N GLN A 134 -8.47 -22.77 -3.57
CA GLN A 134 -7.82 -22.66 -2.26
C GLN A 134 -8.28 -21.41 -1.49
N LEU A 135 -8.50 -20.29 -2.17
CA LEU A 135 -9.07 -19.10 -1.54
C LEU A 135 -10.50 -19.36 -1.05
N ALA A 136 -11.34 -20.06 -1.83
CA ALA A 136 -12.67 -20.42 -1.39
C ALA A 136 -12.68 -21.33 -0.16
N LEU A 137 -11.72 -22.26 -0.06
CA LEU A 137 -11.52 -23.11 1.12
C LEU A 137 -11.00 -22.33 2.33
N SER A 138 -10.16 -21.31 2.09
CA SER A 138 -9.59 -20.47 3.15
C SER A 138 -10.63 -19.62 3.87
N LEU A 139 -11.80 -19.42 3.27
CA LEU A 139 -12.88 -18.62 3.84
C LEU A 139 -13.97 -19.47 4.52
N LYS A 140 -13.71 -20.77 4.71
CA LYS A 140 -14.70 -21.70 5.33
C LYS A 140 -14.08 -22.52 6.47
N PRO A 141 -14.85 -22.86 7.51
CA PRO A 141 -16.26 -22.49 7.73
C PRO A 141 -16.36 -21.04 8.24
N GLU A 142 -17.16 -20.24 7.59
CA GLU A 142 -17.23 -18.78 7.80
C GLU A 142 -17.59 -18.42 9.25
N ASP A 143 -18.62 -19.06 9.84
CA ASP A 143 -19.06 -18.75 11.19
C ASP A 143 -17.97 -19.01 12.23
N LEU A 144 -17.20 -20.10 12.08
CA LEU A 144 -16.08 -20.39 12.94
C LEU A 144 -14.98 -19.34 12.80
N LEU A 145 -14.65 -18.95 11.57
CA LEU A 145 -13.61 -17.97 11.30
C LEU A 145 -13.97 -16.57 11.80
N ARG A 146 -15.24 -16.18 11.71
CA ARG A 146 -15.77 -14.93 12.28
C ARG A 146 -15.68 -14.87 13.80
N GLN A 147 -15.76 -16.02 14.49
CA GLN A 147 -15.67 -16.15 15.93
C GLN A 147 -14.23 -16.37 16.42
N THR A 148 -13.32 -16.69 15.52
CA THR A 148 -11.91 -16.94 15.85
C THR A 148 -11.14 -15.64 15.88
N SER A 149 -10.53 -15.30 17.05
CA SER A 149 -9.66 -14.14 17.16
C SER A 149 -8.38 -14.34 16.36
N LEU A 150 -7.95 -13.28 15.65
CA LEU A 150 -6.68 -13.24 14.92
C LEU A 150 -5.48 -13.46 15.84
N VAL A 151 -5.56 -13.01 17.10
CA VAL A 151 -4.48 -13.14 18.10
C VAL A 151 -4.06 -14.59 18.32
N ALA A 152 -5.00 -15.54 18.25
CA ALA A 152 -4.71 -16.98 18.42
C ALA A 152 -3.76 -17.53 17.32
N TYR A 153 -3.60 -16.82 16.22
CA TYR A 153 -2.81 -17.23 15.05
C TYR A 153 -1.59 -16.34 14.78
N GLN A 154 -1.29 -15.36 15.62
CA GLN A 154 -0.14 -14.44 15.47
C GLN A 154 1.22 -15.14 15.37
N GLU A 155 1.33 -16.36 15.91
CA GLU A 155 2.56 -17.15 15.78
C GLU A 155 2.78 -17.69 14.36
N ILE A 156 1.72 -17.83 13.56
CA ILE A 156 1.74 -18.46 12.24
C ILE A 156 1.60 -17.40 11.14
N LEU A 157 0.83 -16.36 11.42
CA LEU A 157 0.46 -15.33 10.46
C LEU A 157 1.26 -14.05 10.72
N ASP A 158 1.69 -13.38 9.67
CA ASP A 158 2.25 -12.04 9.79
C ASP A 158 1.10 -11.03 9.96
N THR A 159 0.90 -10.64 11.22
CA THR A 159 -0.20 -9.76 11.62
C THR A 159 0.27 -8.36 12.01
N LYS A 160 1.50 -7.98 11.68
CA LYS A 160 2.09 -6.70 12.13
C LYS A 160 1.31 -5.49 11.68
N ASP A 161 0.76 -5.55 10.47
CA ASP A 161 -0.02 -4.46 9.87
C ASP A 161 -1.51 -4.55 10.22
N TYR A 162 -1.90 -5.55 11.05
CA TYR A 162 -3.29 -5.80 11.41
C TYR A 162 -3.52 -5.53 12.89
N THR A 163 -4.35 -4.55 13.19
CA THR A 163 -4.76 -4.28 14.57
C THR A 163 -6.04 -5.03 14.88
N GLU A 164 -6.15 -5.59 16.10
CA GLU A 164 -7.36 -6.30 16.55
C GLU A 164 -8.60 -5.40 16.52
N SER A 165 -8.42 -4.09 16.74
CA SER A 165 -9.51 -3.11 16.65
C SER A 165 -10.09 -2.98 15.25
N LEU A 166 -9.27 -3.16 14.21
CA LEU A 166 -9.71 -3.03 12.81
C LEU A 166 -10.04 -4.40 12.20
N TYR A 167 -9.23 -5.43 12.50
CA TYR A 167 -9.40 -6.81 12.01
C TYR A 167 -9.72 -7.75 13.18
N PRO A 168 -10.97 -7.78 13.67
CA PRO A 168 -11.32 -8.47 14.91
C PRO A 168 -11.32 -9.99 14.78
N SER A 169 -11.39 -10.55 13.57
CA SER A 169 -11.49 -11.99 13.36
C SER A 169 -10.49 -12.53 12.34
N LEU A 170 -10.25 -13.84 12.43
CA LEU A 170 -9.44 -14.57 11.45
C LEU A 170 -10.09 -14.48 10.05
N TYR A 171 -11.42 -14.44 9.96
CA TYR A 171 -12.14 -14.26 8.69
C TYR A 171 -11.74 -12.97 8.00
N ASP A 172 -11.70 -11.85 8.71
CA ASP A 172 -11.36 -10.54 8.15
C ASP A 172 -9.93 -10.52 7.61
N PHE A 173 -9.00 -11.12 8.34
CA PHE A 173 -7.63 -11.28 7.89
C PHE A 173 -7.52 -12.13 6.61
N LEU A 174 -8.23 -13.28 6.57
CA LEU A 174 -8.19 -14.18 5.42
C LEU A 174 -8.89 -13.57 4.20
N MET A 175 -9.93 -12.75 4.38
CA MET A 175 -10.56 -11.99 3.30
C MET A 175 -9.60 -10.95 2.69
N ASP A 176 -8.90 -10.18 3.53
CA ASP A 176 -7.90 -9.22 3.03
C ASP A 176 -6.79 -9.94 2.25
N ARG A 177 -6.31 -11.09 2.75
CA ARG A 177 -5.34 -11.92 2.02
C ARG A 177 -5.89 -12.45 0.71
N ALA A 178 -7.12 -12.94 0.68
CA ALA A 178 -7.73 -13.46 -0.54
C ALA A 178 -7.82 -12.38 -1.63
N ILE A 179 -8.22 -11.16 -1.25
CA ILE A 179 -8.25 -10.01 -2.14
C ILE A 179 -6.86 -9.63 -2.64
N ARG A 180 -5.83 -9.66 -1.79
CA ARG A 180 -4.45 -9.37 -2.19
C ARG A 180 -3.87 -10.40 -3.16
N ILE A 181 -4.28 -11.66 -3.03
CA ILE A 181 -3.83 -12.75 -3.90
C ILE A 181 -4.55 -12.69 -5.24
N GLN A 182 -5.87 -12.66 -5.24
CA GLN A 182 -6.71 -12.67 -6.43
C GLN A 182 -7.91 -11.73 -6.24
N PRO A 183 -7.75 -10.41 -6.50
CA PRO A 183 -8.83 -9.45 -6.29
C PRO A 183 -10.00 -9.71 -7.23
N SER A 184 -11.21 -9.65 -6.70
CA SER A 184 -12.44 -9.72 -7.47
C SER A 184 -13.57 -8.93 -6.81
N VAL A 185 -14.47 -8.38 -7.60
CA VAL A 185 -15.65 -7.65 -7.11
C VAL A 185 -16.48 -8.52 -6.15
N SER A 186 -16.62 -9.80 -6.46
CA SER A 186 -17.38 -10.76 -5.64
C SER A 186 -16.80 -10.91 -4.23
N LEU A 187 -15.46 -10.96 -4.08
CA LEU A 187 -14.82 -11.04 -2.76
C LEU A 187 -15.05 -9.76 -1.96
N TYR A 188 -14.92 -8.59 -2.60
CA TYR A 188 -15.22 -7.32 -1.94
C TYR A 188 -16.68 -7.26 -1.48
N ASP A 189 -17.62 -7.62 -2.33
CA ASP A 189 -19.06 -7.58 -2.02
C ASP A 189 -19.41 -8.55 -0.89
N GLN A 190 -18.86 -9.76 -0.89
CA GLN A 190 -19.04 -10.73 0.18
C GLN A 190 -18.52 -10.18 1.52
N TRP A 191 -17.35 -9.57 1.51
CA TRP A 191 -16.78 -9.02 2.74
C TRP A 191 -17.56 -7.81 3.24
N LEU A 192 -17.94 -6.88 2.35
CA LEU A 192 -18.77 -5.72 2.72
C LEU A 192 -20.11 -6.13 3.33
N LEU A 193 -20.77 -7.15 2.76
CA LEU A 193 -22.00 -7.69 3.32
C LEU A 193 -21.79 -8.22 4.74
N SER A 194 -20.75 -9.03 4.95
CA SER A 194 -20.37 -9.56 6.25
C SER A 194 -20.04 -8.46 7.28
N LEU A 195 -19.32 -7.42 6.87
CA LEU A 195 -18.96 -6.30 7.73
C LEU A 195 -20.18 -5.47 8.14
N ASN A 196 -21.10 -5.26 7.21
CA ASN A 196 -22.35 -4.56 7.48
C ASN A 196 -23.23 -5.32 8.47
N GLU A 197 -23.37 -6.65 8.31
CA GLU A 197 -24.10 -7.51 9.25
C GLU A 197 -23.55 -7.47 10.67
N ARG A 198 -22.22 -7.36 10.79
CA ARG A 198 -21.50 -7.31 12.08
C ARG A 198 -21.31 -5.89 12.63
N HIS A 199 -21.81 -4.87 11.92
CA HIS A 199 -21.68 -3.46 12.30
C HIS A 199 -20.23 -2.97 12.45
N LEU A 200 -19.28 -3.55 11.71
CA LEU A 200 -17.85 -3.21 11.72
C LEU A 200 -17.56 -2.01 10.79
N ARG A 201 -18.01 -0.84 11.22
CA ARG A 201 -18.10 0.35 10.38
C ARG A 201 -16.76 0.85 9.84
N GLU A 202 -15.71 0.87 10.68
CA GLU A 202 -14.40 1.37 10.24
C GLU A 202 -13.79 0.45 9.18
N LEU A 203 -13.83 -0.85 9.40
CA LEU A 203 -13.34 -1.82 8.42
C LEU A 203 -14.20 -1.82 7.15
N TYR A 204 -15.52 -1.64 7.29
CA TYR A 204 -16.41 -1.51 6.13
C TYR A 204 -15.98 -0.37 5.21
N VAL A 205 -15.69 0.81 5.77
CA VAL A 205 -15.25 1.96 4.97
C VAL A 205 -13.89 1.71 4.32
N ASP A 206 -12.94 1.12 5.05
CA ASP A 206 -11.62 0.75 4.49
C ASP A 206 -11.76 -0.20 3.30
N VAL A 207 -12.59 -1.24 3.43
CA VAL A 207 -12.86 -2.22 2.36
C VAL A 207 -13.62 -1.58 1.19
N ALA A 208 -14.59 -0.69 1.47
CA ALA A 208 -15.32 0.03 0.43
C ALA A 208 -14.40 0.93 -0.41
N LEU A 209 -13.46 1.64 0.24
CA LEU A 209 -12.45 2.44 -0.46
C LEU A 209 -11.51 1.57 -1.31
N LYS A 210 -11.06 0.42 -0.79
CA LYS A 210 -10.25 -0.54 -1.56
C LYS A 210 -11.02 -1.08 -2.77
N ARG A 211 -12.31 -1.37 -2.60
CA ARG A 211 -13.18 -1.79 -3.71
C ARG A 211 -13.32 -0.71 -4.78
N LEU A 212 -13.55 0.54 -4.38
CA LEU A 212 -13.64 1.67 -5.31
C LEU A 212 -12.33 1.86 -6.08
N ALA A 213 -11.19 1.80 -5.40
CA ALA A 213 -9.87 1.88 -6.02
C ALA A 213 -9.65 0.72 -7.01
N PHE A 214 -10.08 -0.49 -6.66
CA PHE A 214 -10.00 -1.65 -7.55
C PHE A 214 -10.85 -1.45 -8.81
N LEU A 215 -12.13 -1.09 -8.68
CA LEU A 215 -13.02 -0.83 -9.82
C LEU A 215 -12.50 0.29 -10.73
N ASN A 216 -11.98 1.37 -10.14
CA ASN A 216 -11.36 2.46 -10.89
C ASN A 216 -10.13 1.98 -11.67
N SER A 217 -9.29 1.14 -11.05
CA SER A 217 -8.10 0.56 -11.72
C SER A 217 -8.43 -0.37 -12.89
N GLN A 218 -9.62 -0.98 -12.89
CA GLN A 218 -10.15 -1.82 -13.97
C GLN A 218 -10.86 -1.01 -15.06
N GLY A 219 -11.04 0.30 -14.87
CA GLY A 219 -11.82 1.15 -15.79
C GLY A 219 -13.34 0.91 -15.72
N GLU A 220 -13.82 0.28 -14.65
CA GLU A 220 -15.25 0.02 -14.45
C GLU A 220 -16.00 1.21 -13.84
N LEU A 221 -15.27 2.22 -13.36
CA LEU A 221 -15.83 3.47 -12.84
C LEU A 221 -15.26 4.64 -13.65
N ASP A 222 -16.15 5.57 -14.04
CA ASP A 222 -15.74 6.89 -14.47
C ASP A 222 -15.47 7.83 -13.28
N ASP A 223 -14.84 8.96 -13.56
CA ASP A 223 -14.46 9.93 -12.53
C ASP A 223 -15.68 10.48 -11.76
N GLU A 224 -16.83 10.68 -12.42
CA GLU A 224 -18.03 11.22 -11.79
C GLU A 224 -18.63 10.20 -10.81
N ARG A 225 -18.72 8.95 -11.21
CA ARG A 225 -19.24 7.89 -10.36
C ARG A 225 -18.32 7.59 -9.18
N TYR A 226 -16.99 7.53 -9.43
CA TYR A 226 -16.00 7.37 -8.37
C TYR A 226 -16.15 8.48 -7.31
N TRP A 227 -16.26 9.74 -7.76
CA TRP A 227 -16.48 10.87 -6.88
C TRP A 227 -17.82 10.79 -6.12
N SER A 228 -18.89 10.44 -6.80
CA SER A 228 -20.22 10.28 -6.19
C SER A 228 -20.22 9.23 -5.08
N ASP A 229 -19.54 8.11 -5.30
CA ASP A 229 -19.43 7.03 -4.32
C ASP A 229 -18.61 7.45 -3.10
N LEU A 230 -17.52 8.23 -3.27
CA LEU A 230 -16.78 8.84 -2.16
C LEU A 230 -17.65 9.79 -1.33
N LEU A 231 -18.48 10.62 -1.97
CA LEU A 231 -19.44 11.48 -1.27
C LEU A 231 -20.50 10.67 -0.53
N GLY A 232 -20.96 9.56 -1.11
CA GLY A 232 -21.88 8.63 -0.46
C GLY A 232 -21.28 8.03 0.83
N LEU A 233 -20.00 7.60 0.78
CA LEU A 233 -19.29 7.14 1.97
C LEU A 233 -19.14 8.23 3.03
N GLU A 234 -18.87 9.47 2.62
CA GLU A 234 -18.80 10.60 3.54
C GLU A 234 -20.14 10.85 4.23
N ALA A 235 -21.22 10.91 3.49
CA ALA A 235 -22.56 11.19 4.01
C ALA A 235 -23.03 10.12 5.02
N THR A 236 -22.77 8.85 4.72
CA THR A 236 -23.21 7.72 5.56
C THR A 236 -22.38 7.53 6.82
N ASN A 237 -21.17 8.10 6.87
CA ASN A 237 -20.22 7.95 7.98
C ASN A 237 -20.00 9.23 8.80
N SER A 238 -20.90 10.20 8.69
CA SER A 238 -20.82 11.47 9.42
C SER A 238 -20.55 11.28 10.92
N GLY A 239 -19.57 12.00 11.46
CA GLY A 239 -19.17 11.94 12.86
C GLY A 239 -18.29 10.74 13.27
N SER A 240 -17.94 9.86 12.36
CA SER A 240 -17.08 8.70 12.62
C SER A 240 -15.64 8.98 12.24
N LEU A 241 -14.69 8.36 12.94
CA LEU A 241 -13.26 8.33 12.55
C LEU A 241 -13.01 7.64 11.21
N ALA A 242 -13.94 6.82 10.75
CA ALA A 242 -13.93 6.23 9.42
C ALA A 242 -13.97 7.26 8.27
N LEU A 243 -14.29 8.53 8.55
CA LEU A 243 -14.24 9.61 7.57
C LEU A 243 -12.81 10.04 7.19
N ILE A 244 -11.83 9.85 8.07
CA ILE A 244 -10.46 10.27 7.78
C ILE A 244 -9.92 9.65 6.49
N PRO A 245 -9.96 8.32 6.29
CA PRO A 245 -9.55 7.71 5.03
C PRO A 245 -10.42 8.13 3.83
N VAL A 246 -11.71 8.45 4.04
CA VAL A 246 -12.56 8.97 2.95
C VAL A 246 -12.09 10.34 2.48
N TYR A 247 -11.79 11.26 3.41
CA TYR A 247 -11.23 12.57 3.06
C TYR A 247 -9.88 12.44 2.35
N LEU A 248 -9.00 11.54 2.80
CA LEU A 248 -7.73 11.28 2.10
C LEU A 248 -7.97 10.78 0.67
N ALA A 249 -8.90 9.85 0.46
CA ALA A 249 -9.24 9.36 -0.87
C ALA A 249 -9.83 10.46 -1.78
N GLN A 250 -10.67 11.34 -1.23
CA GLN A 250 -11.19 12.50 -1.96
C GLN A 250 -10.06 13.46 -2.38
N ILE A 251 -9.12 13.73 -1.48
CA ILE A 251 -7.97 14.59 -1.74
C ILE A 251 -7.06 13.99 -2.80
N ASP A 252 -6.77 12.69 -2.72
CA ASP A 252 -5.94 11.98 -3.70
C ASP A 252 -6.58 11.99 -5.10
N HIS A 253 -7.89 11.82 -5.17
CA HIS A 253 -8.62 11.94 -6.44
C HIS A 253 -8.48 13.36 -7.04
N LEU A 254 -8.68 14.41 -6.23
CA LEU A 254 -8.50 15.79 -6.69
C LEU A 254 -7.05 16.12 -7.07
N ASN A 255 -6.07 15.57 -6.36
CA ASN A 255 -4.66 15.68 -6.75
C ASN A 255 -4.41 15.09 -8.14
N GLY A 256 -5.03 13.95 -8.45
CA GLY A 256 -4.97 13.35 -9.78
C GLY A 256 -5.65 14.20 -10.85
N GLN A 257 -6.75 14.87 -10.52
CA GLN A 257 -7.48 15.77 -11.43
C GLN A 257 -6.72 17.05 -11.73
N GLU A 258 -6.02 17.66 -10.76
CA GLU A 258 -5.28 18.92 -10.91
C GLU A 258 -4.33 18.92 -12.12
N TRP A 259 -3.75 17.77 -12.47
CA TRP A 259 -2.85 17.59 -13.59
C TRP A 259 -3.53 17.29 -14.93
N ARG A 260 -4.84 16.97 -14.90
CA ARG A 260 -5.61 16.56 -16.09
C ARG A 260 -6.51 17.66 -16.62
N VAL A 261 -6.88 18.62 -15.75
CA VAL A 261 -7.76 19.74 -16.13
C VAL A 261 -6.99 20.86 -16.79
N GLU A 262 -7.70 21.70 -17.55
CA GLU A 262 -7.13 22.91 -18.15
C GLU A 262 -6.67 23.91 -17.07
N PRO A 263 -5.68 24.76 -17.36
CA PRO A 263 -5.14 25.71 -16.38
C PRO A 263 -6.18 26.56 -15.66
N GLU A 264 -7.24 26.95 -16.37
CA GLU A 264 -8.33 27.81 -15.86
C GLU A 264 -9.19 27.09 -14.79
N GLU A 265 -9.21 25.75 -14.82
CA GLU A 265 -10.01 24.94 -13.90
C GLU A 265 -9.19 24.53 -12.66
N ARG A 266 -7.86 24.61 -12.70
CA ARG A 266 -6.97 24.16 -11.61
C ARG A 266 -7.26 24.84 -10.30
N ASP A 267 -7.49 26.13 -10.31
CA ASP A 267 -7.78 26.90 -9.09
C ASP A 267 -9.06 26.39 -8.42
N SER A 268 -10.06 26.00 -9.18
CA SER A 268 -11.29 25.39 -8.66
C SER A 268 -11.04 24.05 -7.99
N VAL A 269 -10.20 23.20 -8.60
CA VAL A 269 -9.81 21.89 -8.02
C VAL A 269 -9.02 22.09 -6.73
N ILE A 270 -8.06 23.02 -6.73
CA ILE A 270 -7.25 23.37 -5.54
C ILE A 270 -8.14 23.91 -4.42
N ALA A 271 -9.06 24.82 -4.73
CA ALA A 271 -9.99 25.39 -3.75
C ALA A 271 -10.90 24.32 -3.13
N ARG A 272 -11.39 23.39 -3.94
CA ARG A 272 -12.20 22.27 -3.48
C ARG A 272 -11.41 21.34 -2.55
N ARG A 273 -10.18 20.98 -2.92
CA ARG A 273 -9.26 20.20 -2.09
C ARG A 273 -8.99 20.89 -0.76
N TYR A 274 -8.66 22.17 -0.78
CA TYR A 274 -8.44 22.96 0.41
C TYR A 274 -9.66 22.97 1.34
N GLY A 275 -10.87 23.14 0.80
CA GLY A 275 -12.12 23.08 1.56
C GLY A 275 -12.34 21.74 2.27
N ILE A 276 -12.02 20.61 1.59
CA ILE A 276 -12.12 19.27 2.18
C ILE A 276 -11.11 19.11 3.32
N ILE A 277 -9.86 19.52 3.12
CA ILE A 277 -8.81 19.44 4.14
C ILE A 277 -9.21 20.29 5.37
N GLN A 278 -9.66 21.52 5.18
CA GLN A 278 -10.14 22.38 6.26
C GLN A 278 -11.30 21.75 7.03
N LYS A 279 -12.28 21.18 6.32
CA LYS A 279 -13.42 20.48 6.93
C LYS A 279 -12.94 19.33 7.81
N ALA A 280 -12.06 18.48 7.28
CA ALA A 280 -11.52 17.32 7.97
C ALA A 280 -10.73 17.72 9.23
N VAL A 281 -9.84 18.71 9.12
CA VAL A 281 -9.05 19.22 10.26
C VAL A 281 -9.93 19.83 11.35
N ARG A 282 -10.98 20.57 10.98
CA ARG A 282 -11.95 21.11 11.95
C ARG A 282 -12.74 20.01 12.66
N GLN A 283 -13.07 18.93 11.94
CA GLN A 283 -13.83 17.82 12.50
C GLN A 283 -12.99 16.93 13.43
N PHE A 284 -11.68 16.81 13.15
CA PHE A 284 -10.75 15.95 13.86
C PHE A 284 -9.49 16.70 14.33
N PRO A 285 -9.63 17.75 15.18
CA PRO A 285 -8.53 18.65 15.52
C PRO A 285 -7.38 17.94 16.24
N ASP A 286 -7.69 17.00 17.15
CA ASP A 286 -6.72 16.32 18.01
C ASP A 286 -6.52 14.84 17.67
N GLU A 287 -7.16 14.33 16.63
CA GLU A 287 -7.05 12.92 16.23
C GLU A 287 -5.71 12.65 15.55
N PRO A 288 -4.85 11.76 16.09
CA PRO A 288 -3.54 11.45 15.49
C PRO A 288 -3.63 10.96 14.05
N ARG A 289 -4.66 10.21 13.69
CA ARG A 289 -4.88 9.71 12.32
C ARG A 289 -5.12 10.83 11.31
N ALA A 290 -5.52 12.04 11.77
CA ALA A 290 -5.68 13.22 10.94
C ALA A 290 -4.39 14.08 10.79
N ASN A 291 -3.22 13.61 11.31
CA ASN A 291 -1.96 14.35 11.19
C ASN A 291 -1.57 14.63 9.74
N GLU A 292 -1.81 13.68 8.83
CA GLU A 292 -1.53 13.87 7.42
C GLU A 292 -2.35 15.02 6.83
N LEU A 293 -3.64 15.12 7.16
CA LEU A 293 -4.51 16.20 6.72
C LEU A 293 -4.03 17.57 7.28
N ARG A 294 -3.59 17.62 8.54
CA ARG A 294 -3.00 18.83 9.13
C ARG A 294 -1.71 19.25 8.44
N ASN A 295 -0.84 18.29 8.12
CA ASN A 295 0.40 18.56 7.37
C ASN A 295 0.11 19.07 5.96
N GLN A 296 -0.88 18.50 5.28
CA GLN A 296 -1.31 18.97 3.97
C GLN A 296 -1.88 20.40 4.05
N LEU A 297 -2.72 20.70 5.04
CA LEU A 297 -3.24 22.05 5.26
C LEU A 297 -2.10 23.05 5.47
N MET A 298 -1.19 22.75 6.39
CA MET A 298 -0.03 23.60 6.65
C MET A 298 0.83 23.81 5.40
N THR A 299 1.02 22.77 4.58
CA THR A 299 1.76 22.86 3.31
C THR A 299 1.04 23.78 2.31
N MET A 300 -0.30 23.71 2.25
CA MET A 300 -1.08 24.60 1.38
C MET A 300 -1.07 26.04 1.86
N GLU A 301 -1.10 26.30 3.16
CA GLU A 301 -1.15 27.63 3.77
C GLU A 301 0.23 28.30 3.90
N ASN A 302 1.30 27.52 3.95
CA ASN A 302 2.64 28.07 4.10
C ASN A 302 3.02 28.99 2.92
N PRO A 303 3.51 30.21 3.21
CA PRO A 303 4.02 31.10 2.18
C PRO A 303 5.30 30.51 1.56
N THR A 304 5.39 30.56 0.25
CA THR A 304 6.58 30.17 -0.49
C THR A 304 6.97 31.22 -1.52
N ILE A 305 8.28 31.37 -1.70
CA ILE A 305 8.87 32.23 -2.72
C ILE A 305 9.98 31.44 -3.42
N HIS A 306 9.90 31.37 -4.72
CA HIS A 306 10.96 30.82 -5.59
C HIS A 306 11.48 31.91 -6.49
N VAL A 307 12.79 32.12 -6.49
CA VAL A 307 13.43 33.16 -7.30
C VAL A 307 14.39 32.51 -8.30
N ASN A 308 14.09 32.68 -9.58
CA ASN A 308 14.95 32.28 -10.67
C ASN A 308 15.57 33.55 -11.28
N HIS A 309 16.87 33.54 -11.54
CA HIS A 309 17.59 34.67 -12.12
C HIS A 309 18.71 34.17 -13.05
N ASN A 310 19.17 35.06 -13.93
CA ASN A 310 20.34 34.80 -14.77
C ASN A 310 21.58 34.69 -13.88
N TRP A 311 22.39 33.63 -14.07
CA TRP A 311 23.58 33.36 -13.30
C TRP A 311 24.72 34.36 -13.54
N GLN A 312 24.72 35.00 -14.72
CA GLN A 312 25.69 36.01 -15.13
C GLN A 312 24.95 37.21 -15.72
N VAL A 313 25.29 38.38 -15.23
CA VAL A 313 24.83 39.69 -15.76
C VAL A 313 26.06 40.56 -15.93
N TYR A 314 26.22 41.12 -17.13
CA TYR A 314 27.34 42.02 -17.41
C TYR A 314 27.01 43.45 -17.05
N PRO A 315 28.01 44.32 -16.80
CA PRO A 315 27.78 45.73 -16.52
C PRO A 315 26.97 46.40 -17.64
N GLY A 316 25.84 47.02 -17.28
CA GLY A 316 24.92 47.67 -18.21
C GLY A 316 23.77 46.80 -18.71
N GLU A 317 23.74 45.50 -18.32
CA GLU A 317 22.60 44.61 -18.60
C GLU A 317 21.58 44.66 -17.45
N SER A 318 20.32 44.37 -17.78
CA SER A 318 19.27 44.18 -16.75
C SER A 318 19.34 42.80 -16.14
N LEU A 319 19.10 42.75 -14.82
CA LEU A 319 18.91 41.50 -14.07
C LEU A 319 17.41 41.16 -14.10
N ASP A 320 17.06 40.12 -14.84
CA ASP A 320 15.69 39.61 -14.87
C ASP A 320 15.48 38.61 -13.75
N LEU A 321 14.52 38.92 -12.87
CA LEU A 321 14.09 38.04 -11.76
C LEU A 321 12.72 37.46 -12.10
N ARG A 322 12.66 36.14 -12.24
CA ARG A 322 11.40 35.41 -12.29
C ARG A 322 11.04 34.91 -10.90
N ILE A 323 9.96 35.42 -10.34
CA ILE A 323 9.53 35.11 -8.98
C ILE A 323 8.22 34.33 -9.03
N GLU A 324 8.27 33.11 -8.54
CA GLU A 324 7.10 32.28 -8.30
C GLU A 324 6.79 32.33 -6.79
N TYR A 325 5.54 32.63 -6.43
CA TYR A 325 5.16 32.82 -5.05
C TYR A 325 3.79 32.21 -4.74
N LYS A 326 3.59 31.87 -3.49
CA LYS A 326 2.31 31.40 -2.95
C LYS A 326 2.10 31.99 -1.57
N ASN A 327 0.88 32.45 -1.27
CA ASN A 327 0.46 32.98 0.04
C ASN A 327 1.40 34.08 0.58
N THR A 328 1.97 34.88 -0.29
CA THR A 328 2.91 35.95 0.05
C THR A 328 2.29 37.28 -0.36
N PRO A 329 1.73 38.07 0.58
CA PRO A 329 1.00 39.30 0.22
C PRO A 329 1.93 40.44 -0.18
N LYS A 330 3.20 40.37 0.19
CA LYS A 330 4.17 41.43 -0.04
C LYS A 330 5.57 40.87 -0.28
N LEU A 331 6.22 41.36 -1.32
CA LEU A 331 7.61 41.07 -1.62
C LEU A 331 8.47 42.32 -1.50
N VAL A 332 9.58 42.25 -0.79
CA VAL A 332 10.57 43.31 -0.72
C VAL A 332 11.87 42.81 -1.35
N VAL A 333 12.26 43.43 -2.43
CA VAL A 333 13.55 43.16 -3.10
C VAL A 333 14.54 44.25 -2.69
N ARG A 334 15.72 43.83 -2.20
CA ARG A 334 16.79 44.74 -1.78
C ARG A 334 18.07 44.43 -2.54
N LEU A 335 18.65 45.43 -3.12
CA LEU A 335 19.94 45.38 -3.80
C LEU A 335 21.03 45.95 -2.89
N TYR A 336 22.09 45.19 -2.68
CA TYR A 336 23.23 45.62 -1.86
C TYR A 336 24.52 45.59 -2.68
N GLU A 337 25.46 46.47 -2.34
CA GLU A 337 26.85 46.34 -2.78
C GLU A 337 27.40 45.00 -2.29
N SER A 338 28.23 44.35 -3.09
CA SER A 338 28.99 43.18 -2.64
C SER A 338 30.35 43.57 -2.14
N LEU A 339 30.70 43.15 -0.91
CA LEU A 339 32.02 43.26 -0.33
C LEU A 339 32.91 42.04 -0.63
N ALA A 340 32.38 41.06 -1.38
CA ALA A 340 33.16 39.89 -1.78
C ALA A 340 34.18 40.25 -2.85
N ASN A 341 35.40 39.73 -2.72
CA ASN A 341 36.39 39.84 -3.78
C ASN A 341 36.03 38.92 -4.95
N PRO A 342 36.42 39.27 -6.21
CA PRO A 342 36.18 38.41 -7.36
C PRO A 342 36.76 36.99 -7.25
N GLU A 343 37.73 36.80 -6.34
CA GLU A 343 38.39 35.53 -6.05
C GLU A 343 37.67 34.71 -4.98
N ASP A 344 36.73 35.30 -4.21
CA ASP A 344 35.90 34.60 -3.22
C ASP A 344 34.92 33.69 -3.95
N ARG A 345 35.34 32.46 -4.19
CA ARG A 345 34.53 31.45 -4.88
C ARG A 345 33.44 30.97 -3.96
N MET A 346 32.22 31.30 -4.32
CA MET A 346 30.95 30.72 -3.85
C MET A 346 30.53 31.06 -2.40
N ILE A 347 29.65 32.03 -2.30
CA ILE A 347 28.92 32.37 -1.08
C ILE A 347 27.68 31.48 -0.99
N TYR A 348 27.77 30.36 -0.26
CA TYR A 348 26.72 29.33 -0.25
C TYR A 348 25.65 29.50 0.83
N ASN A 349 25.98 30.07 1.96
CA ASN A 349 25.07 30.10 3.11
C ASN A 349 24.63 31.52 3.47
N GLN A 350 23.60 31.62 4.30
CA GLN A 350 23.01 32.91 4.71
C GLN A 350 23.96 33.74 5.59
N GLU A 351 24.88 33.11 6.33
CA GLU A 351 25.84 33.83 7.16
C GLU A 351 26.91 34.48 6.29
N ASP A 352 27.41 33.79 5.28
CA ASP A 352 28.37 34.35 4.31
C ASP A 352 27.73 35.51 3.54
N LYS A 353 26.48 35.38 3.11
CA LYS A 353 25.74 36.46 2.46
C LYS A 353 25.65 37.70 3.34
N LYS A 354 25.46 37.55 4.65
CA LYS A 354 25.47 38.68 5.60
C LYS A 354 26.83 39.33 5.73
N LYS A 355 27.88 38.53 5.79
CA LYS A 355 29.29 38.99 5.91
C LYS A 355 29.73 39.87 4.72
N TYR A 356 29.35 39.47 3.52
CA TYR A 356 29.71 40.18 2.28
C TYR A 356 28.68 41.23 1.83
N ARG A 357 27.69 41.54 2.63
CA ARG A 357 26.68 42.55 2.36
C ARG A 357 27.25 43.96 2.67
N GLY A 358 27.38 44.77 1.63
CA GLY A 358 27.75 46.15 1.74
C GLY A 358 26.56 47.10 1.93
N LYS A 359 26.67 48.31 1.40
CA LYS A 359 25.64 49.35 1.49
C LYS A 359 24.39 48.97 0.66
N LEU A 360 23.21 49.30 1.20
CA LEU A 360 21.97 49.19 0.44
C LEU A 360 21.99 50.20 -0.73
N VAL A 361 21.84 49.67 -1.95
CA VAL A 361 21.84 50.46 -3.18
C VAL A 361 20.42 50.85 -3.58
N ASP A 362 19.50 49.89 -3.50
CA ASP A 362 18.11 50.09 -3.90
C ASP A 362 17.17 49.16 -3.15
N GLU A 363 15.90 49.55 -3.00
CA GLU A 363 14.84 48.77 -2.41
C GLU A 363 13.55 48.97 -3.20
N ALA A 364 12.93 47.87 -3.62
CA ALA A 364 11.62 47.85 -4.26
C ALA A 364 10.64 46.97 -3.49
N THR A 365 9.43 47.47 -3.35
CA THR A 365 8.33 46.72 -2.69
C THR A 365 7.22 46.46 -3.71
N PHE A 366 6.76 45.20 -3.74
CA PHE A 366 5.68 44.76 -4.61
C PHE A 366 4.55 44.19 -3.76
N GLU A 367 3.34 44.70 -3.96
CA GLU A 367 2.13 44.08 -3.43
C GLU A 367 1.79 42.87 -4.32
N MET A 368 1.69 41.69 -3.70
CA MET A 368 1.47 40.42 -4.39
C MET A 368 0.01 40.06 -4.24
N PHE A 369 -0.66 39.82 -5.35
CA PHE A 369 -2.01 39.31 -5.36
C PHE A 369 -1.94 37.79 -5.49
N SER A 370 -2.32 37.08 -4.43
CA SER A 370 -2.54 35.63 -4.48
C SER A 370 -4.03 35.42 -4.73
N PRO A 371 -4.42 34.71 -5.77
CA PRO A 371 -5.81 34.39 -6.03
C PRO A 371 -6.42 33.54 -4.91
#